data_0f6b5123bbf8b8666186478c5d20a305
#
_entry.id   0f6b5123bbf8b8666186478c5d20a305
#
_cell.length_a   1.000
_cell.length_b   1.000
_cell.length_c   1.000
_cell.angle_alpha   90.00
_cell.angle_beta   90.00
_cell.angle_gamma   90.00
#
_symmetry.space_group_name_H-M   'P 1'
#
loop_
_entity.id
_entity.type
_entity.pdbx_description
1 polymer ?
#
loop_
_entity_poly.entity_id
_entity_poly.type
_entity_poly.pdbx_seq_one_letter_code
_entity_poly.pdbx_strand_id
1 'polypeptide(L)'
;MNKKEANEIKKLFTPAGCAITRICGCYVDAEKNKKTELKEAFLSLQEEEAFKYFTIFRNALSGTIEKNLINMEFPLHTEAEGGTQHFLLKLRDSQLKDDAILEEFYDKVIAAYDYGENYYIILIHCAYDIPAKATDGTEMFDASDYVYEFIQCTICPVKLSKAGLCYNSLTNTIENRDRDWLVEAPVQGFLFPAFNDRNTDIHSLLYYAKNPEELPDTLIDELLGCVIPMSAKSQKETFQAIVEETLGENCDFETVKNIHENLSELVEETKDEPVPLTLDKYQVKKLLETNGATPEKLEEFEQRYAQVEDGPGTSFVAANVVNTRSFEIKTPDVSIKVSPDKTYLVENR
;
A
#
# COMPACT_ATOMS: atom_id res chain seq x y z
N MET A 1 -5.00 7.04 -6.40
CA MET A 1 -5.91 7.43 -5.27
C MET A 1 -5.16 8.25 -4.24
N ASN A 2 -5.80 9.27 -3.69
CA ASN A 2 -5.26 10.06 -2.60
C ASN A 2 -5.87 9.64 -1.23
N LYS A 3 -5.39 10.25 -0.14
CA LYS A 3 -5.83 9.91 1.23
C LYS A 3 -7.33 10.13 1.48
N LYS A 4 -7.95 11.15 0.85
CA LYS A 4 -9.38 11.43 1.02
C LYS A 4 -10.24 10.38 0.33
N GLU A 5 -9.86 10.00 -0.87
CA GLU A 5 -10.52 8.96 -1.67
C GLU A 5 -10.41 7.58 -1.01
N ALA A 6 -9.21 7.20 -0.57
CA ALA A 6 -9.03 5.96 0.19
C ALA A 6 -9.88 5.91 1.47
N ASN A 7 -9.99 7.04 2.19
CA ASN A 7 -10.83 7.14 3.37
C ASN A 7 -12.33 7.14 3.04
N GLU A 8 -12.75 7.66 1.88
CA GLU A 8 -14.14 7.58 1.41
C GLU A 8 -14.53 6.12 1.18
N ILE A 9 -13.73 5.37 0.42
CA ILE A 9 -13.97 3.93 0.20
C ILE A 9 -13.93 3.14 1.52
N LYS A 10 -12.99 3.45 2.41
CA LYS A 10 -12.89 2.79 3.73
C LYS A 10 -14.16 2.92 4.58
N LYS A 11 -14.92 4.01 4.44
CA LYS A 11 -16.19 4.20 5.15
C LYS A 11 -17.29 3.26 4.68
N LEU A 12 -17.18 2.68 3.48
CA LEU A 12 -18.11 1.70 2.95
C LEU A 12 -18.06 0.36 3.72
N PHE A 13 -16.98 0.11 4.47
CA PHE A 13 -16.82 -1.10 5.27
C PHE A 13 -17.34 -0.91 6.69
N THR A 14 -18.62 -0.56 6.76
CA THR A 14 -19.40 -0.42 7.99
C THR A 14 -20.85 -0.88 7.71
N PRO A 15 -21.62 -1.29 8.71
CA PRO A 15 -23.00 -1.71 8.50
C PRO A 15 -23.87 -0.65 7.82
N ALA A 16 -23.69 0.62 8.19
CA ALA A 16 -24.49 1.73 7.66
C ALA A 16 -24.08 2.13 6.21
N GLY A 17 -22.83 1.91 5.84
CA GLY A 17 -22.29 2.29 4.52
C GLY A 17 -22.01 1.11 3.60
N CYS A 18 -22.48 -0.10 3.93
CA CYS A 18 -22.09 -1.31 3.23
C CYS A 18 -22.46 -1.30 1.74
N ALA A 19 -21.43 -1.21 0.89
CA ALA A 19 -21.55 -1.33 -0.56
C ALA A 19 -21.12 -2.72 -1.09
N ILE A 20 -20.80 -3.67 -0.19
CA ILE A 20 -20.35 -5.01 -0.57
C ILE A 20 -21.54 -5.83 -1.04
N THR A 21 -21.50 -6.28 -2.28
CA THR A 21 -22.56 -7.12 -2.88
C THR A 21 -22.26 -8.60 -2.69
N ARG A 22 -20.99 -9.00 -2.80
CA ARG A 22 -20.57 -10.41 -2.73
C ARG A 22 -19.20 -10.54 -2.09
N ILE A 23 -19.01 -11.64 -1.36
CA ILE A 23 -17.74 -12.08 -0.80
C ILE A 23 -17.41 -13.47 -1.31
N CYS A 24 -16.16 -13.65 -1.72
CA CYS A 24 -15.58 -14.94 -2.07
C CYS A 24 -14.26 -15.09 -1.32
N GLY A 25 -13.91 -16.33 -0.96
CA GLY A 25 -12.69 -16.60 -0.24
C GLY A 25 -12.13 -17.97 -0.55
N CYS A 26 -10.81 -18.11 -0.53
CA CYS A 26 -10.12 -19.38 -0.69
C CYS A 26 -9.04 -19.53 0.39
N TYR A 27 -9.18 -20.56 1.22
CA TYR A 27 -8.16 -20.93 2.21
C TYR A 27 -7.13 -21.85 1.56
N VAL A 28 -5.87 -21.49 1.65
CA VAL A 28 -4.73 -22.18 1.03
C VAL A 28 -3.75 -22.60 2.13
N ASP A 29 -3.31 -23.86 2.09
CA ASP A 29 -2.30 -24.37 3.02
C ASP A 29 -0.86 -24.03 2.56
N ALA A 30 0.13 -24.36 3.42
CA ALA A 30 1.54 -24.10 3.14
C ALA A 30 2.07 -24.88 1.90
N GLU A 31 1.42 -25.97 1.50
CA GLU A 31 1.73 -26.76 0.32
C GLU A 31 1.00 -26.25 -0.95
N LYS A 32 0.38 -25.05 -0.86
CA LYS A 32 -0.39 -24.41 -1.95
C LYS A 32 -1.65 -25.16 -2.37
N ASN A 33 -2.23 -26.01 -1.49
CA ASN A 33 -3.50 -26.67 -1.77
C ASN A 33 -4.69 -25.81 -1.32
N LYS A 34 -5.69 -25.69 -2.16
CA LYS A 34 -6.99 -25.11 -1.81
C LYS A 34 -7.71 -26.06 -0.83
N LYS A 35 -8.09 -25.59 0.34
CA LYS A 35 -8.76 -26.39 1.39
C LYS A 35 -10.24 -26.15 1.46
N THR A 36 -10.67 -24.90 1.38
CA THR A 36 -12.08 -24.52 1.40
C THR A 36 -12.29 -23.21 0.67
N GLU A 37 -13.47 -23.04 0.13
CA GLU A 37 -13.91 -21.84 -0.55
C GLU A 37 -15.19 -21.30 0.09
N LEU A 38 -15.31 -19.98 0.12
CA LEU A 38 -16.49 -19.23 0.48
C LEU A 38 -17.03 -18.52 -0.76
N LYS A 39 -18.33 -18.60 -1.03
CA LYS A 39 -18.99 -17.90 -2.14
C LYS A 39 -20.40 -17.48 -1.70
N GLU A 40 -20.53 -16.27 -1.14
CA GLU A 40 -21.78 -15.81 -0.55
C GLU A 40 -22.13 -14.36 -0.94
N ALA A 41 -23.41 -14.03 -0.87
CA ALA A 41 -23.83 -12.63 -0.81
C ALA A 41 -23.41 -12.07 0.54
N PHE A 42 -22.75 -10.90 0.57
CA PHE A 42 -22.19 -10.39 1.82
C PHE A 42 -23.24 -10.15 2.91
N LEU A 43 -24.43 -9.70 2.52
CA LEU A 43 -25.53 -9.44 3.44
C LEU A 43 -26.19 -10.71 4.01
N SER A 44 -25.81 -11.92 3.55
CA SER A 44 -26.26 -13.19 4.13
C SER A 44 -25.40 -13.64 5.32
N LEU A 45 -24.23 -13.02 5.53
CA LEU A 45 -23.35 -13.33 6.65
C LEU A 45 -23.99 -12.93 7.99
N GLN A 46 -23.62 -13.65 9.05
CA GLN A 46 -23.97 -13.25 10.40
C GLN A 46 -23.31 -11.90 10.75
N GLU A 47 -24.02 -11.06 11.50
CA GLU A 47 -23.55 -9.70 11.82
C GLU A 47 -22.15 -9.69 12.46
N GLU A 48 -21.91 -10.57 13.43
CA GLU A 48 -20.59 -10.68 14.09
C GLU A 48 -19.47 -11.08 13.12
N GLU A 49 -19.77 -11.92 12.15
CA GLU A 49 -18.84 -12.34 11.11
C GLU A 49 -18.56 -11.19 10.14
N ALA A 50 -19.59 -10.50 9.68
CA ALA A 50 -19.49 -9.34 8.81
C ALA A 50 -18.60 -8.24 9.43
N PHE A 51 -18.71 -7.99 10.74
CA PHE A 51 -17.85 -7.03 11.45
C PHE A 51 -16.37 -7.39 11.40
N LYS A 52 -16.03 -8.68 11.46
CA LYS A 52 -14.64 -9.15 11.34
C LYS A 52 -14.10 -8.90 9.94
N TYR A 53 -14.90 -9.20 8.91
CA TYR A 53 -14.55 -8.90 7.51
C TYR A 53 -14.40 -7.39 7.27
N PHE A 54 -15.30 -6.55 7.76
CA PHE A 54 -15.15 -5.09 7.67
C PHE A 54 -13.82 -4.61 8.27
N THR A 55 -13.38 -5.22 9.36
CA THR A 55 -12.09 -4.88 9.97
C THR A 55 -10.91 -5.25 9.05
N ILE A 56 -10.96 -6.41 8.40
CA ILE A 56 -9.95 -6.86 7.44
C ILE A 56 -9.89 -5.88 6.25
N PHE A 57 -11.03 -5.54 5.64
CA PHE A 57 -11.06 -4.65 4.48
C PHE A 57 -10.59 -3.24 4.81
N ARG A 58 -10.97 -2.68 5.97
CA ARG A 58 -10.46 -1.39 6.43
C ARG A 58 -8.96 -1.40 6.68
N ASN A 59 -8.41 -2.51 7.17
CA ASN A 59 -6.97 -2.64 7.38
C ASN A 59 -6.21 -2.61 6.06
N ALA A 60 -6.74 -3.23 5.01
CA ALA A 60 -6.15 -3.19 3.67
C ALA A 60 -6.26 -1.82 2.96
N LEU A 61 -7.01 -0.87 3.53
CA LEU A 61 -7.04 0.53 3.10
C LEU A 61 -6.46 1.47 4.17
N SER A 62 -5.57 0.96 5.02
CA SER A 62 -4.96 1.72 6.10
C SER A 62 -3.46 1.82 5.90
N GLY A 63 -2.93 2.99 6.18
CA GLY A 63 -1.50 3.28 6.04
C GLY A 63 -1.27 4.63 5.38
N THR A 64 -0.05 4.83 4.95
CA THR A 64 0.40 6.06 4.28
C THR A 64 0.36 5.83 2.77
N ILE A 65 -0.24 6.77 2.03
CA ILE A 65 -0.22 6.77 0.56
C ILE A 65 1.24 6.84 0.08
N GLU A 66 1.54 6.12 -0.99
CA GLU A 66 2.88 5.91 -1.56
C GLU A 66 3.88 5.26 -0.60
N LYS A 67 3.35 4.59 0.43
CA LYS A 67 4.15 3.75 1.33
C LYS A 67 3.50 2.38 1.53
N ASN A 68 2.40 2.32 2.30
CA ASN A 68 1.61 1.10 2.48
C ASN A 68 0.51 0.96 1.44
N LEU A 69 -0.02 2.10 0.97
CA LEU A 69 -1.03 2.21 -0.07
C LEU A 69 -0.36 2.81 -1.30
N ILE A 70 -0.08 1.99 -2.28
CA ILE A 70 0.76 2.31 -3.43
C ILE A 70 -0.13 2.40 -4.67
N ASN A 71 -0.12 3.55 -5.34
CA ASN A 71 -0.78 3.68 -6.63
C ASN A 71 0.06 2.98 -7.69
N MET A 72 -0.54 2.09 -8.46
CA MET A 72 0.11 1.37 -9.54
C MET A 72 -0.67 1.53 -10.82
N GLU A 73 0.04 1.69 -11.93
CA GLU A 73 -0.54 1.85 -13.26
C GLU A 73 -0.34 0.59 -14.10
N PHE A 74 -1.28 0.34 -14.98
CA PHE A 74 -1.21 -0.75 -15.96
C PHE A 74 -0.46 -0.27 -17.21
N PRO A 75 0.60 -0.96 -17.64
CA PRO A 75 1.19 -0.74 -18.96
C PRO A 75 0.18 -1.05 -20.06
N LEU A 76 0.20 -0.31 -21.15
CA LEU A 76 -0.77 -0.44 -22.25
C LEU A 76 -0.92 -1.88 -22.79
N HIS A 77 0.14 -2.67 -22.77
CA HIS A 77 0.08 -4.05 -23.25
C HIS A 77 -0.78 -4.98 -22.37
N THR A 78 -0.96 -4.66 -21.08
CA THR A 78 -1.78 -5.43 -20.14
C THR A 78 -3.27 -5.14 -20.30
N GLU A 79 -3.62 -4.04 -20.96
CA GLU A 79 -4.98 -3.62 -21.26
C GLU A 79 -5.58 -4.34 -22.47
N ALA A 80 -4.73 -4.96 -23.29
CA ALA A 80 -5.16 -5.73 -24.46
C ALA A 80 -5.94 -7.01 -24.06
N GLU A 81 -6.70 -7.55 -24.99
CA GLU A 81 -7.42 -8.81 -24.78
C GLU A 81 -6.45 -9.94 -24.36
N GLY A 82 -6.74 -10.59 -23.24
CA GLY A 82 -5.87 -11.59 -22.62
C GLY A 82 -4.84 -11.03 -21.65
N GLY A 83 -4.70 -9.71 -21.53
CA GLY A 83 -3.83 -9.08 -20.54
C GLY A 83 -4.40 -9.13 -19.11
N THR A 84 -3.55 -8.81 -18.14
CA THR A 84 -3.89 -8.90 -16.71
C THR A 84 -4.97 -7.89 -16.31
N GLN A 85 -4.90 -6.64 -16.78
CA GLN A 85 -5.92 -5.63 -16.55
C GLN A 85 -7.28 -6.07 -17.12
N HIS A 86 -7.30 -6.59 -18.36
CA HIS A 86 -8.51 -7.11 -18.99
C HIS A 86 -9.12 -8.29 -18.20
N PHE A 87 -8.28 -9.17 -17.65
CA PHE A 87 -8.71 -10.26 -16.78
C PHE A 87 -9.37 -9.73 -15.49
N LEU A 88 -8.78 -8.73 -14.84
CA LEU A 88 -9.35 -8.12 -13.63
C LEU A 88 -10.66 -7.39 -13.91
N LEU A 89 -10.82 -6.76 -15.10
CA LEU A 89 -12.10 -6.20 -15.54
C LEU A 89 -13.18 -7.28 -15.69
N LYS A 90 -12.86 -8.39 -16.35
CA LYS A 90 -13.78 -9.52 -16.46
C LYS A 90 -14.21 -10.06 -15.09
N LEU A 91 -13.26 -10.17 -14.16
CA LEU A 91 -13.51 -10.62 -12.79
C LEU A 91 -14.47 -9.67 -12.06
N ARG A 92 -14.23 -8.33 -12.14
CA ARG A 92 -15.14 -7.31 -11.60
C ARG A 92 -16.53 -7.39 -12.24
N ASP A 93 -16.60 -7.40 -13.57
CA ASP A 93 -17.84 -7.33 -14.33
C ASP A 93 -18.70 -8.61 -14.17
N SER A 94 -18.07 -9.74 -13.84
CA SER A 94 -18.78 -10.97 -13.42
C SER A 94 -19.48 -10.82 -12.07
N GLN A 95 -19.18 -9.75 -11.31
CA GLN A 95 -19.65 -9.55 -9.93
C GLN A 95 -19.28 -10.75 -9.03
N LEU A 96 -18.17 -11.42 -9.32
CA LEU A 96 -17.71 -12.65 -8.67
C LEU A 96 -18.74 -13.80 -8.72
N LYS A 97 -19.56 -13.85 -9.78
CA LYS A 97 -20.58 -14.90 -9.99
C LYS A 97 -20.13 -15.97 -10.97
N ASP A 98 -19.08 -15.72 -11.74
CA ASP A 98 -18.50 -16.68 -12.68
C ASP A 98 -17.45 -17.53 -11.96
N ASP A 99 -17.81 -18.79 -11.71
CA ASP A 99 -16.95 -19.73 -10.99
C ASP A 99 -15.66 -20.05 -11.74
N ALA A 100 -15.65 -20.02 -13.08
CA ALA A 100 -14.47 -20.34 -13.86
C ALA A 100 -13.42 -19.20 -13.77
N ILE A 101 -13.88 -17.96 -13.86
CA ILE A 101 -13.01 -16.78 -13.71
C ILE A 101 -12.48 -16.68 -12.26
N LEU A 102 -13.32 -16.99 -11.28
CA LEU A 102 -12.93 -16.97 -9.87
C LEU A 102 -11.88 -18.04 -9.56
N GLU A 103 -12.06 -19.24 -10.10
CA GLU A 103 -11.09 -20.33 -9.95
C GLU A 103 -9.75 -19.99 -10.60
N GLU A 104 -9.77 -19.44 -11.83
CA GLU A 104 -8.58 -18.94 -12.52
C GLU A 104 -7.88 -17.86 -11.69
N PHE A 105 -8.63 -16.96 -11.05
CA PHE A 105 -8.06 -15.93 -10.17
C PHE A 105 -7.32 -16.56 -8.99
N TYR A 106 -7.91 -17.53 -8.29
CA TYR A 106 -7.24 -18.21 -7.19
C TYR A 106 -5.99 -18.95 -7.64
N ASP A 107 -6.03 -19.64 -8.77
CA ASP A 107 -4.89 -20.34 -9.32
C ASP A 107 -3.74 -19.39 -9.63
N LYS A 108 -4.02 -18.22 -10.22
CA LYS A 108 -3.02 -17.17 -10.49
C LYS A 108 -2.42 -16.62 -9.19
N VAL A 109 -3.24 -16.34 -8.17
CA VAL A 109 -2.72 -15.88 -6.86
C VAL A 109 -1.84 -16.95 -6.22
N ILE A 110 -2.27 -18.21 -6.21
CA ILE A 110 -1.51 -19.33 -5.60
C ILE A 110 -0.19 -19.58 -6.33
N ALA A 111 -0.17 -19.46 -7.65
CA ALA A 111 1.04 -19.61 -8.45
C ALA A 111 2.04 -18.50 -8.16
N ALA A 112 1.58 -17.25 -8.15
CA ALA A 112 2.42 -16.06 -8.03
C ALA A 112 2.83 -15.70 -6.60
N TYR A 113 2.07 -16.14 -5.58
CA TYR A 113 2.31 -15.80 -4.18
C TYR A 113 3.02 -16.92 -3.42
N ASP A 114 4.30 -16.72 -3.12
CA ASP A 114 5.10 -17.66 -2.35
C ASP A 114 5.25 -17.19 -0.90
N TYR A 115 4.27 -17.56 -0.07
CA TYR A 115 4.22 -17.13 1.33
C TYR A 115 4.86 -18.16 2.28
N GLY A 116 4.85 -19.44 1.92
CA GLY A 116 5.45 -20.53 2.72
C GLY A 116 4.66 -20.96 3.97
N GLU A 117 3.55 -20.28 4.29
CA GLU A 117 2.63 -20.61 5.40
C GLU A 117 1.18 -20.59 4.90
N ASN A 118 0.23 -21.00 5.76
CA ASN A 118 -1.18 -20.96 5.42
C ASN A 118 -1.68 -19.51 5.26
N TYR A 119 -2.56 -19.27 4.28
CA TYR A 119 -3.18 -17.97 4.07
C TYR A 119 -4.60 -18.07 3.54
N TYR A 120 -5.35 -16.99 3.68
CA TYR A 120 -6.71 -16.86 3.21
C TYR A 120 -6.80 -15.70 2.21
N ILE A 121 -7.18 -16.01 0.99
CA ILE A 121 -7.48 -15.04 -0.06
C ILE A 121 -8.93 -14.65 0.10
N ILE A 122 -9.21 -13.36 0.27
CA ILE A 122 -10.57 -12.82 0.38
C ILE A 122 -10.75 -11.82 -0.76
N LEU A 123 -11.80 -12.01 -1.54
CA LEU A 123 -12.17 -11.15 -2.66
C LEU A 123 -13.60 -10.67 -2.46
N ILE A 124 -13.82 -9.36 -2.55
CA ILE A 124 -15.13 -8.74 -2.50
C ILE A 124 -15.42 -7.96 -3.77
N HIS A 125 -16.69 -7.97 -4.15
CA HIS A 125 -17.25 -7.05 -5.14
C HIS A 125 -18.11 -6.01 -4.44
N CYS A 126 -17.92 -4.75 -4.80
CA CYS A 126 -18.62 -3.61 -4.25
C CYS A 126 -19.28 -2.79 -5.37
N ALA A 127 -20.44 -2.23 -5.06
CA ALA A 127 -21.13 -1.25 -5.90
C ALA A 127 -21.47 -0.04 -5.02
N TYR A 128 -20.78 1.07 -5.26
CA TYR A 128 -20.91 2.30 -4.49
C TYR A 128 -21.59 3.39 -5.32
N ASP A 129 -22.79 3.79 -4.88
CA ASP A 129 -23.48 4.95 -5.43
C ASP A 129 -22.79 6.23 -4.95
N ILE A 130 -22.08 6.91 -5.86
CA ILE A 130 -21.33 8.11 -5.52
C ILE A 130 -22.32 9.26 -5.33
N PRO A 131 -22.39 9.88 -4.12
CA PRO A 131 -23.28 11.01 -3.89
C PRO A 131 -22.95 12.18 -4.83
N ALA A 132 -23.97 12.71 -5.50
CA ALA A 132 -23.82 13.92 -6.30
C ALA A 132 -23.50 15.13 -5.38
N LYS A 133 -22.76 16.10 -5.90
CA LYS A 133 -22.49 17.34 -5.21
C LYS A 133 -23.41 18.44 -5.71
N ALA A 134 -24.06 19.13 -4.78
CA ALA A 134 -24.76 20.38 -5.07
C ALA A 134 -23.78 21.48 -5.51
N THR A 135 -24.29 22.54 -6.11
CA THR A 135 -23.49 23.71 -6.58
C THR A 135 -22.72 24.41 -5.46
N ASP A 136 -23.14 24.25 -4.21
CA ASP A 136 -22.46 24.74 -3.00
C ASP A 136 -21.45 23.76 -2.40
N GLY A 137 -21.23 22.58 -3.04
CA GLY A 137 -20.33 21.53 -2.60
C GLY A 137 -20.90 20.57 -1.56
N THR A 138 -22.18 20.73 -1.17
CA THR A 138 -22.86 19.81 -0.25
C THR A 138 -23.18 18.49 -0.95
N GLU A 139 -22.92 17.35 -0.29
CA GLU A 139 -23.26 16.03 -0.82
C GLU A 139 -24.78 15.80 -0.78
N MET A 140 -25.33 15.39 -1.93
CA MET A 140 -26.76 15.03 -2.07
C MET A 140 -26.88 13.51 -2.04
N PHE A 141 -27.27 12.95 -0.92
CA PHE A 141 -27.36 11.49 -0.72
C PHE A 141 -28.54 10.82 -1.45
N ASP A 142 -29.48 11.61 -1.96
CA ASP A 142 -30.65 11.15 -2.72
C ASP A 142 -30.46 11.27 -4.25
N ALA A 143 -29.32 11.76 -4.69
CA ALA A 143 -28.93 11.84 -6.09
C ALA A 143 -27.54 11.26 -6.28
N SER A 144 -27.43 10.22 -7.10
CA SER A 144 -26.14 9.60 -7.48
C SER A 144 -25.74 10.06 -8.88
N ASP A 145 -24.48 10.44 -9.07
CA ASP A 145 -23.96 10.77 -10.39
C ASP A 145 -23.71 9.50 -11.21
N TYR A 146 -23.11 8.48 -10.59
CA TYR A 146 -22.92 7.15 -11.18
C TYR A 146 -22.50 6.12 -10.11
N VAL A 147 -22.53 4.84 -10.48
CA VAL A 147 -22.12 3.74 -9.60
C VAL A 147 -20.64 3.41 -9.85
N TYR A 148 -19.85 3.42 -8.79
CA TYR A 148 -18.48 2.93 -8.81
C TYR A 148 -18.47 1.44 -8.42
N GLU A 149 -18.20 0.57 -9.39
CA GLU A 149 -18.03 -0.85 -9.16
C GLU A 149 -16.56 -1.21 -9.09
N PHE A 150 -16.18 -1.94 -8.03
CA PHE A 150 -14.80 -2.35 -7.80
C PHE A 150 -14.70 -3.70 -7.11
N ILE A 151 -13.53 -4.31 -7.23
CA ILE A 151 -13.14 -5.48 -6.44
C ILE A 151 -12.03 -5.08 -5.47
N GLN A 152 -12.04 -5.69 -4.29
CA GLN A 152 -10.93 -5.62 -3.36
C GLN A 152 -10.50 -7.03 -3.00
N CYS A 153 -9.22 -7.33 -3.21
CA CYS A 153 -8.58 -8.55 -2.76
C CYS A 153 -7.76 -8.27 -1.51
N THR A 154 -7.79 -9.20 -0.55
CA THR A 154 -6.91 -9.18 0.63
C THR A 154 -6.34 -10.57 0.86
N ILE A 155 -5.05 -10.66 1.18
CA ILE A 155 -4.38 -11.89 1.55
C ILE A 155 -4.02 -11.81 3.02
N CYS A 156 -4.61 -12.71 3.81
CA CYS A 156 -4.48 -12.76 5.24
C CYS A 156 -3.73 -14.03 5.67
N PRO A 157 -2.64 -13.94 6.46
CA PRO A 157 -2.02 -15.11 7.07
C PRO A 157 -3.03 -15.89 7.92
N VAL A 158 -2.92 -17.20 7.94
CA VAL A 158 -3.71 -18.05 8.85
C VAL A 158 -2.75 -18.77 9.79
N LYS A 159 -2.79 -18.42 11.06
CA LYS A 159 -1.85 -18.91 12.07
C LYS A 159 -2.53 -19.71 13.15
N LEU A 160 -1.85 -20.78 13.58
CA LEU A 160 -2.31 -21.59 14.69
C LEU A 160 -2.21 -20.80 16.00
N SER A 161 -3.32 -20.69 16.74
CA SER A 161 -3.36 -19.98 18.02
C SER A 161 -2.34 -20.53 19.03
N LYS A 162 -1.88 -19.71 19.98
CA LYS A 162 -0.89 -20.11 20.98
C LYS A 162 -1.43 -21.25 21.86
N ALA A 163 -0.58 -22.23 22.12
CA ALA A 163 -0.87 -23.26 23.11
C ALA A 163 -0.94 -22.65 24.52
N GLY A 164 -1.68 -23.28 25.42
CA GLY A 164 -1.81 -22.82 26.80
C GLY A 164 -2.92 -23.51 27.54
N LEU A 165 -3.14 -23.09 28.80
CA LEU A 165 -4.29 -23.49 29.59
C LEU A 165 -5.40 -22.44 29.42
N CYS A 166 -6.65 -22.89 29.37
CA CYS A 166 -7.82 -22.02 29.37
C CYS A 166 -8.82 -22.49 30.44
N TYR A 167 -9.62 -21.53 30.88
CA TYR A 167 -10.78 -21.83 31.71
C TYR A 167 -11.97 -22.17 30.83
N ASN A 168 -12.51 -23.37 30.99
CA ASN A 168 -13.74 -23.81 30.35
C ASN A 168 -14.93 -23.51 31.29
N SER A 169 -15.76 -22.58 30.92
CA SER A 169 -16.92 -22.18 31.73
C SER A 169 -18.04 -23.22 31.76
N LEU A 170 -18.07 -24.17 30.80
CA LEU A 170 -19.09 -25.23 30.75
C LEU A 170 -18.78 -26.31 31.76
N THR A 171 -17.49 -26.67 31.87
CA THR A 171 -17.00 -27.74 32.80
C THR A 171 -16.50 -27.18 34.14
N ASN A 172 -16.34 -25.85 34.23
CA ASN A 172 -15.75 -25.15 35.38
C ASN A 172 -14.34 -25.69 35.75
N THR A 173 -13.54 -25.97 34.73
CA THR A 173 -12.18 -26.54 34.90
C THR A 173 -11.14 -25.72 34.15
N ILE A 174 -9.88 -25.86 34.59
CA ILE A 174 -8.73 -25.42 33.82
C ILE A 174 -8.25 -26.61 32.99
N GLU A 175 -8.23 -26.47 31.68
CA GLU A 175 -7.89 -27.54 30.76
C GLU A 175 -6.99 -27.04 29.62
N ASN A 176 -6.51 -27.96 28.81
CA ASN A 176 -5.69 -27.63 27.66
C ASN A 176 -6.51 -26.84 26.66
N ARG A 177 -5.97 -25.72 26.17
CA ARG A 177 -6.64 -24.93 25.14
C ARG A 177 -6.59 -25.65 23.81
N ASP A 178 -7.73 -25.87 23.20
CA ASP A 178 -7.81 -26.26 21.80
C ASP A 178 -7.24 -25.13 20.94
N ARG A 179 -6.42 -25.50 19.97
CA ARG A 179 -5.74 -24.53 19.11
C ARG A 179 -6.50 -24.40 17.81
N ASP A 180 -7.03 -23.20 17.59
CA ASP A 180 -7.71 -22.84 16.36
C ASP A 180 -6.76 -22.17 15.36
N TRP A 181 -7.05 -22.32 14.07
CA TRP A 181 -6.42 -21.56 13.02
C TRP A 181 -7.11 -20.21 12.90
N LEU A 182 -6.37 -19.13 13.14
CA LEU A 182 -6.89 -17.77 13.17
C LEU A 182 -6.45 -17.00 11.92
N VAL A 183 -7.42 -16.34 11.29
CA VAL A 183 -7.16 -15.39 10.20
C VAL A 183 -6.61 -14.10 10.82
N GLU A 184 -5.38 -13.75 10.47
CA GLU A 184 -4.69 -12.56 10.91
C GLU A 184 -5.05 -11.33 10.05
N ALA A 185 -4.57 -10.16 10.45
CA ALA A 185 -4.72 -8.94 9.63
C ALA A 185 -4.04 -9.10 8.26
N PRO A 186 -4.57 -8.48 7.19
CA PRO A 186 -4.03 -8.61 5.85
C PRO A 186 -2.58 -8.17 5.77
N VAL A 187 -1.80 -8.86 4.95
CA VAL A 187 -0.39 -8.51 4.66
C VAL A 187 -0.22 -7.94 3.27
N GLN A 188 -1.05 -8.38 2.32
CA GLN A 188 -1.10 -7.89 0.94
C GLN A 188 -2.56 -7.69 0.53
N GLY A 189 -2.79 -6.87 -0.48
CA GLY A 189 -4.10 -6.68 -1.07
C GLY A 189 -4.08 -5.63 -2.18
N PHE A 190 -5.17 -5.53 -2.90
CA PHE A 190 -5.37 -4.46 -3.89
C PHE A 190 -6.85 -4.12 -4.02
N LEU A 191 -7.11 -2.92 -4.51
CA LEU A 191 -8.41 -2.41 -4.91
C LEU A 191 -8.34 -2.04 -6.39
N PHE A 192 -9.26 -2.55 -7.20
CA PHE A 192 -9.31 -2.31 -8.65
C PHE A 192 -10.76 -2.20 -9.16
N PRO A 193 -11.05 -1.28 -10.07
CA PRO A 193 -10.25 -0.15 -10.54
C PRO A 193 -9.96 0.87 -9.42
N ALA A 194 -9.00 1.75 -9.61
CA ALA A 194 -8.75 2.83 -8.66
C ALA A 194 -9.90 3.86 -8.66
N PHE A 195 -10.04 4.57 -7.54
CA PHE A 195 -11.04 5.62 -7.35
C PHE A 195 -10.35 7.00 -7.40
N ASN A 196 -9.94 7.41 -8.61
CA ASN A 196 -9.22 8.66 -8.84
C ASN A 196 -10.19 9.78 -9.20
N ASP A 197 -10.04 10.94 -8.58
CA ASP A 197 -10.93 12.10 -8.76
C ASP A 197 -12.43 11.76 -8.58
N ARG A 198 -12.70 10.82 -7.67
CA ARG A 198 -14.04 10.23 -7.41
C ARG A 198 -14.65 9.59 -8.67
N ASN A 199 -13.83 9.07 -9.55
CA ASN A 199 -14.21 8.37 -10.77
C ASN A 199 -13.56 7.00 -10.85
N THR A 200 -14.15 6.12 -11.68
CA THR A 200 -13.56 4.81 -11.99
C THR A 200 -12.36 5.01 -12.90
N ASP A 201 -11.17 4.69 -12.41
CA ASP A 201 -9.94 4.68 -13.21
C ASP A 201 -9.48 3.24 -13.45
N ILE A 202 -9.80 2.72 -14.64
CA ILE A 202 -9.46 1.35 -15.05
C ILE A 202 -7.97 1.17 -15.38
N HIS A 203 -7.22 2.27 -15.54
CA HIS A 203 -5.80 2.25 -15.89
C HIS A 203 -4.90 2.12 -14.66
N SER A 204 -5.49 2.19 -13.47
CA SER A 204 -4.75 2.10 -12.23
C SER A 204 -5.46 1.29 -11.14
N LEU A 205 -4.70 0.86 -10.15
CA LEU A 205 -5.17 0.19 -8.93
C LEU A 205 -4.49 0.78 -7.70
N LEU A 206 -5.07 0.54 -6.52
CA LEU A 206 -4.44 0.82 -5.24
C LEU A 206 -3.97 -0.50 -4.62
N TYR A 207 -2.65 -0.64 -4.46
CA TYR A 207 -2.04 -1.81 -3.83
C TYR A 207 -1.77 -1.56 -2.34
N TYR A 208 -2.02 -2.56 -1.50
CA TYR A 208 -1.72 -2.53 -0.07
C TYR A 208 -0.61 -3.52 0.27
N ALA A 209 0.44 -3.02 0.94
CA ALA A 209 1.48 -3.83 1.55
C ALA A 209 1.64 -3.46 3.03
N LYS A 210 1.51 -4.45 3.93
CA LYS A 210 1.77 -4.26 5.37
C LYS A 210 3.24 -3.92 5.61
N ASN A 211 4.15 -4.61 4.91
CA ASN A 211 5.57 -4.30 4.87
C ASN A 211 5.93 -3.65 3.53
N PRO A 212 6.03 -2.32 3.45
CA PRO A 212 6.32 -1.62 2.20
C PRO A 212 7.77 -1.74 1.74
N GLU A 213 8.64 -2.35 2.54
CA GLU A 213 10.05 -2.55 2.22
C GLU A 213 10.29 -3.81 1.38
N GLU A 214 9.34 -4.74 1.42
CA GLU A 214 9.39 -6.04 0.73
C GLU A 214 8.08 -6.26 -0.03
N LEU A 215 8.06 -5.84 -1.29
CA LEU A 215 6.92 -6.09 -2.18
C LEU A 215 7.06 -7.48 -2.80
N PRO A 216 5.96 -8.23 -2.97
CA PRO A 216 5.98 -9.51 -3.66
C PRO A 216 5.99 -9.31 -5.18
N ASP A 217 7.16 -9.10 -5.75
CA ASP A 217 7.34 -8.74 -7.16
C ASP A 217 6.63 -9.71 -8.09
N THR A 218 6.73 -11.02 -7.85
CA THR A 218 6.06 -12.04 -8.67
C THR A 218 4.53 -11.90 -8.64
N LEU A 219 3.94 -11.60 -7.48
CA LEU A 219 2.50 -11.39 -7.36
C LEU A 219 2.06 -10.14 -8.13
N ILE A 220 2.84 -9.06 -8.06
CA ILE A 220 2.52 -7.81 -8.74
C ILE A 220 2.69 -7.96 -10.25
N ASP A 221 3.77 -8.59 -10.70
CA ASP A 221 4.07 -8.78 -12.13
C ASP A 221 3.12 -9.79 -12.80
N GLU A 222 2.99 -11.00 -12.24
CA GLU A 222 2.25 -12.09 -12.89
C GLU A 222 0.73 -11.97 -12.74
N LEU A 223 0.23 -11.52 -11.57
CA LEU A 223 -1.21 -11.39 -11.32
C LEU A 223 -1.74 -10.05 -11.81
N LEU A 224 -1.05 -8.95 -11.48
CA LEU A 224 -1.53 -7.60 -11.75
C LEU A 224 -0.93 -7.05 -13.05
N GLY A 225 0.31 -7.39 -13.37
CA GLY A 225 1.03 -6.88 -14.54
C GLY A 225 1.32 -5.38 -14.48
N CYS A 226 1.32 -4.82 -13.27
CA CYS A 226 1.61 -3.41 -13.03
C CYS A 226 3.10 -3.14 -12.95
N VAL A 227 3.50 -1.90 -13.25
CA VAL A 227 4.87 -1.45 -12.99
C VAL A 227 5.08 -1.37 -11.48
N ILE A 228 6.13 -2.02 -10.98
CA ILE A 228 6.48 -2.01 -9.56
C ILE A 228 7.23 -0.70 -9.29
N PRO A 229 6.66 0.23 -8.49
CA PRO A 229 7.36 1.44 -8.13
C PRO A 229 8.49 1.14 -7.14
N MET A 230 9.47 2.04 -7.06
CA MET A 230 10.52 1.91 -6.05
C MET A 230 9.90 1.84 -4.64
N SER A 231 10.32 0.82 -3.86
CA SER A 231 9.91 0.71 -2.46
C SER A 231 10.37 1.93 -1.64
N ALA A 232 9.71 2.22 -0.51
CA ALA A 232 10.11 3.31 0.37
C ALA A 232 11.59 3.20 0.82
N LYS A 233 12.07 1.97 1.01
CA LYS A 233 13.48 1.69 1.33
C LYS A 233 14.41 2.02 0.16
N SER A 234 14.07 1.55 -1.06
CA SER A 234 14.86 1.85 -2.26
C SER A 234 14.89 3.34 -2.55
N GLN A 235 13.75 4.05 -2.39
CA GLN A 235 13.71 5.52 -2.54
C GLN A 235 14.68 6.21 -1.58
N LYS A 236 14.69 5.79 -0.30
CA LYS A 236 15.59 6.34 0.72
C LYS A 236 17.06 6.07 0.37
N GLU A 237 17.39 4.83 0.04
CA GLU A 237 18.78 4.43 -0.28
C GLU A 237 19.27 5.13 -1.55
N THR A 238 18.47 5.21 -2.59
CA THR A 238 18.80 5.93 -3.83
C THR A 238 18.97 7.42 -3.59
N PHE A 239 18.05 8.05 -2.83
CA PHE A 239 18.17 9.46 -2.49
C PHE A 239 19.44 9.76 -1.68
N GLN A 240 19.75 8.94 -0.68
CA GLN A 240 20.97 9.08 0.11
C GLN A 240 22.22 8.94 -0.76
N ALA A 241 22.28 7.95 -1.64
CA ALA A 241 23.40 7.79 -2.58
C ALA A 241 23.58 9.02 -3.49
N ILE A 242 22.46 9.56 -4.02
CA ILE A 242 22.48 10.80 -4.82
C ILE A 242 23.06 11.96 -4.03
N VAL A 243 22.63 12.15 -2.77
CA VAL A 243 23.12 13.23 -1.90
C VAL A 243 24.61 13.08 -1.61
N GLU A 244 25.05 11.90 -1.17
CA GLU A 244 26.44 11.60 -0.85
C GLU A 244 27.37 11.80 -2.05
N GLU A 245 27.00 11.28 -3.21
CA GLU A 245 27.82 11.37 -4.41
C GLU A 245 27.88 12.79 -4.98
N THR A 246 26.77 13.53 -4.91
CA THR A 246 26.71 14.90 -5.46
C THR A 246 27.43 15.91 -4.55
N LEU A 247 27.28 15.81 -3.23
CA LEU A 247 27.94 16.70 -2.29
C LEU A 247 29.42 16.33 -2.06
N GLY A 248 29.78 15.04 -2.17
CA GLY A 248 31.15 14.55 -1.99
C GLY A 248 31.73 14.98 -0.66
N GLU A 249 32.85 15.75 -0.68
CA GLU A 249 33.52 16.25 0.53
C GLU A 249 32.66 17.25 1.33
N ASN A 250 31.66 17.86 0.72
CA ASN A 250 30.70 18.76 1.38
C ASN A 250 29.56 18.02 2.05
N CYS A 251 29.51 16.69 1.97
CA CYS A 251 28.51 15.84 2.63
C CYS A 251 28.91 15.61 4.10
N ASP A 252 29.00 16.70 4.87
CA ASP A 252 29.29 16.65 6.29
C ASP A 252 28.02 16.55 7.15
N PHE A 253 28.20 16.40 8.46
CA PHE A 253 27.09 16.26 9.41
C PHE A 253 26.10 17.43 9.38
N GLU A 254 26.62 18.67 9.31
CA GLU A 254 25.79 19.89 9.33
C GLU A 254 24.95 19.98 8.04
N THR A 255 25.56 19.67 6.91
CA THR A 255 24.88 19.66 5.61
C THR A 255 23.76 18.61 5.57
N VAL A 256 24.04 17.37 6.00
CA VAL A 256 23.03 16.30 6.04
C VAL A 256 21.91 16.63 7.03
N LYS A 257 22.24 17.23 8.18
CA LYS A 257 21.26 17.70 9.15
C LYS A 257 20.37 18.79 8.57
N ASN A 258 20.93 19.79 7.88
CA ASN A 258 20.17 20.86 7.23
C ASN A 258 19.20 20.30 6.17
N ILE A 259 19.65 19.35 5.34
CA ILE A 259 18.79 18.66 4.37
C ILE A 259 17.64 17.94 5.07
N HIS A 260 17.94 17.22 6.15
CA HIS A 260 16.94 16.50 6.93
C HIS A 260 15.91 17.45 7.56
N GLU A 261 16.35 18.56 8.15
CA GLU A 261 15.47 19.55 8.78
C GLU A 261 14.56 20.21 7.73
N ASN A 262 15.11 20.67 6.60
CA ASN A 262 14.34 21.26 5.51
C ASN A 262 13.28 20.31 4.95
N LEU A 263 13.63 19.04 4.71
CA LEU A 263 12.67 18.04 4.23
C LEU A 263 11.63 17.69 5.29
N SER A 264 12.02 17.65 6.56
CA SER A 264 11.10 17.37 7.68
C SER A 264 10.06 18.49 7.83
N GLU A 265 10.45 19.75 7.72
CA GLU A 265 9.54 20.90 7.74
C GLU A 265 8.53 20.80 6.58
N LEU A 266 9.00 20.57 5.34
CA LEU A 266 8.14 20.42 4.18
C LEU A 266 7.13 19.27 4.33
N VAL A 267 7.56 18.13 4.87
CA VAL A 267 6.67 16.98 5.12
C VAL A 267 5.62 17.31 6.20
N GLU A 268 6.03 18.02 7.27
CA GLU A 268 5.08 18.42 8.32
C GLU A 268 4.07 19.47 7.83
N GLU A 269 4.50 20.43 7.01
CA GLU A 269 3.61 21.43 6.40
C GLU A 269 2.56 20.79 5.47
N THR A 270 2.96 19.76 4.74
CA THR A 270 2.09 19.08 3.74
C THR A 270 1.40 17.83 4.26
N LYS A 271 1.54 17.48 5.55
CA LYS A 271 1.00 16.21 6.11
C LYS A 271 -0.51 16.04 6.00
N ASP A 272 -1.25 17.15 5.97
CA ASP A 272 -2.71 17.17 5.87
C ASP A 272 -3.20 17.29 4.41
N GLU A 273 -2.28 17.48 3.47
CA GLU A 273 -2.60 17.47 2.06
C GLU A 273 -3.02 16.06 1.61
N PRO A 274 -3.98 15.96 0.67
CA PRO A 274 -4.50 14.67 0.21
C PRO A 274 -3.46 13.87 -0.59
N VAL A 275 -2.55 14.55 -1.27
CA VAL A 275 -1.47 13.96 -2.09
C VAL A 275 -0.15 14.12 -1.37
N PRO A 276 0.67 13.07 -1.24
CA PRO A 276 2.00 13.18 -0.64
C PRO A 276 2.90 14.14 -1.41
N LEU A 277 3.76 14.85 -0.69
CA LEU A 277 4.79 15.67 -1.30
C LEU A 277 5.80 14.79 -2.03
N THR A 278 5.98 15.01 -3.32
CA THR A 278 7.00 14.35 -4.14
C THR A 278 8.11 15.32 -4.46
N LEU A 279 9.34 14.83 -4.50
CA LEU A 279 10.54 15.57 -4.88
C LEU A 279 10.90 15.17 -6.32
N ASP A 280 10.66 16.05 -7.26
CA ASP A 280 11.10 15.88 -8.64
C ASP A 280 12.60 16.20 -8.81
N LYS A 281 13.12 15.96 -10.01
CA LYS A 281 14.52 16.24 -10.36
C LYS A 281 14.92 17.68 -10.04
N TYR A 282 14.03 18.64 -10.34
CA TYR A 282 14.31 20.06 -10.11
C TYR A 282 14.39 20.39 -8.62
N GLN A 283 13.48 19.83 -7.82
CA GLN A 283 13.46 20.05 -6.38
C GLN A 283 14.66 19.41 -5.69
N VAL A 284 15.05 18.19 -6.10
CA VAL A 284 16.27 17.55 -5.59
C VAL A 284 17.51 18.35 -5.98
N LYS A 285 17.62 18.80 -7.24
CA LYS A 285 18.73 19.67 -7.70
C LYS A 285 18.83 20.94 -6.87
N LYS A 286 17.71 21.63 -6.66
CA LYS A 286 17.67 22.86 -5.85
C LYS A 286 18.07 22.61 -4.41
N LEU A 287 17.67 21.49 -3.83
CA LEU A 287 18.07 21.08 -2.48
C LEU A 287 19.59 20.90 -2.39
N LEU A 288 20.21 20.22 -3.36
CA LEU A 288 21.65 19.98 -3.43
C LEU A 288 22.42 21.29 -3.65
N GLU A 289 21.96 22.15 -4.55
CA GLU A 289 22.55 23.47 -4.81
C GLU A 289 22.57 24.35 -3.56
N THR A 290 21.45 24.40 -2.83
CA THR A 290 21.32 25.18 -1.59
C THR A 290 22.25 24.67 -0.48
N ASN A 291 22.60 23.37 -0.53
CA ASN A 291 23.48 22.73 0.46
C ASN A 291 24.91 22.52 -0.03
N GLY A 292 25.36 23.31 -1.01
CA GLY A 292 26.78 23.47 -1.37
C GLY A 292 27.29 22.54 -2.47
N ALA A 293 26.39 21.94 -3.28
CA ALA A 293 26.81 21.22 -4.49
C ALA A 293 27.46 22.19 -5.52
N THR A 294 28.59 21.79 -6.08
CA THR A 294 29.26 22.59 -7.13
C THR A 294 28.56 22.44 -8.49
N PRO A 295 28.69 23.42 -9.40
CA PRO A 295 28.08 23.35 -10.73
C PRO A 295 28.45 22.06 -11.49
N GLU A 296 29.72 21.62 -11.41
CA GLU A 296 30.20 20.40 -12.06
C GLU A 296 29.47 19.15 -11.48
N LYS A 297 29.28 19.13 -10.17
CA LYS A 297 28.57 18.03 -9.49
C LYS A 297 27.08 18.03 -9.81
N LEU A 298 26.47 19.18 -10.00
CA LEU A 298 25.07 19.27 -10.44
C LEU A 298 24.88 18.79 -11.89
N GLU A 299 25.88 18.99 -12.78
CA GLU A 299 25.85 18.39 -14.11
C GLU A 299 25.97 16.85 -14.07
N GLU A 300 26.87 16.31 -13.24
CA GLU A 300 26.98 14.87 -12.99
C GLU A 300 25.68 14.30 -12.42
N PHE A 301 25.02 15.00 -11.48
CA PHE A 301 23.72 14.63 -10.93
C PHE A 301 22.67 14.52 -12.04
N GLU A 302 22.59 15.49 -12.95
CA GLU A 302 21.61 15.45 -14.04
C GLU A 302 21.78 14.23 -14.94
N GLN A 303 23.04 13.86 -15.24
CA GLN A 303 23.33 12.68 -16.05
C GLN A 303 22.96 11.38 -15.33
N ARG A 304 23.23 11.28 -14.04
CA ARG A 304 22.91 10.09 -13.23
C ARG A 304 21.42 9.95 -12.96
N TYR A 305 20.76 11.05 -12.66
CA TYR A 305 19.32 11.04 -12.45
C TYR A 305 18.58 10.52 -13.69
N ALA A 306 19.06 10.87 -14.88
CA ALA A 306 18.56 10.34 -16.14
C ALA A 306 18.79 8.82 -16.32
N GLN A 307 19.76 8.22 -15.62
CA GLN A 307 20.02 6.76 -15.64
C GLN A 307 19.14 5.99 -14.65
N VAL A 308 18.63 6.66 -13.62
CA VAL A 308 17.69 6.09 -12.63
C VAL A 308 16.24 6.16 -13.14
N GLU A 309 15.98 6.91 -14.21
CA GLU A 309 14.67 7.03 -14.85
C GLU A 309 14.27 5.71 -15.53
N ASP A 310 13.56 4.85 -14.80
CA ASP A 310 12.73 3.77 -15.38
C ASP A 310 11.34 4.31 -15.78
N GLY A 311 11.31 5.38 -16.60
CA GLY A 311 10.07 5.98 -17.09
C GLY A 311 10.00 7.51 -16.96
N PRO A 312 8.93 8.16 -17.42
CA PRO A 312 8.81 9.63 -17.39
C PRO A 312 8.72 10.14 -15.94
N GLY A 313 9.88 10.56 -15.39
CA GLY A 313 9.97 11.36 -14.18
C GLY A 313 10.00 10.57 -12.87
N THR A 314 11.12 9.89 -12.57
CA THR A 314 11.35 9.36 -11.22
C THR A 314 11.28 10.49 -10.19
N SER A 315 10.27 10.45 -9.32
CA SER A 315 10.13 11.37 -8.20
C SER A 315 10.23 10.59 -6.88
N PHE A 316 10.81 11.22 -5.86
CA PHE A 316 10.88 10.64 -4.53
C PHE A 316 9.74 11.16 -3.67
N VAL A 317 9.04 10.29 -2.97
CA VAL A 317 8.07 10.71 -1.95
C VAL A 317 8.86 11.23 -0.74
N ALA A 318 8.72 12.51 -0.40
CA ALA A 318 9.51 13.16 0.65
C ALA A 318 9.42 12.41 1.98
N ALA A 319 8.24 11.92 2.37
CA ALA A 319 8.03 11.13 3.59
C ALA A 319 8.71 9.73 3.57
N ASN A 320 9.18 9.25 2.40
CA ASN A 320 9.94 8.01 2.29
C ASN A 320 11.44 8.26 2.46
N VAL A 321 11.94 9.41 2.04
CA VAL A 321 13.37 9.74 2.09
C VAL A 321 13.80 10.37 3.41
N VAL A 322 12.88 11.01 4.16
CA VAL A 322 13.15 11.61 5.46
C VAL A 322 12.26 11.01 6.55
N ASN A 323 12.82 10.77 7.73
CA ASN A 323 12.07 10.39 8.92
C ASN A 323 11.96 11.57 9.87
N THR A 324 10.81 12.23 9.90
CA THR A 324 10.57 13.42 10.73
C THR A 324 10.73 13.19 12.24
N ARG A 325 10.70 11.92 12.69
CA ARG A 325 10.77 11.56 14.13
C ARG A 325 12.17 11.19 14.60
N SER A 326 13.06 10.83 13.71
CA SER A 326 14.41 10.39 14.07
C SER A 326 15.42 10.69 12.98
N PHE A 327 16.58 11.16 13.40
CA PHE A 327 17.76 11.26 12.58
C PHE A 327 18.63 10.02 12.83
N GLU A 328 19.05 9.34 11.76
CA GLU A 328 19.86 8.13 11.83
C GLU A 328 21.24 8.40 11.26
N ILE A 329 22.26 8.21 12.10
CA ILE A 329 23.67 8.20 11.69
C ILE A 329 24.11 6.75 11.64
N LYS A 330 24.54 6.30 10.48
CA LYS A 330 24.96 4.91 10.25
C LYS A 330 26.39 4.87 9.74
N THR A 331 27.22 4.09 10.40
CA THR A 331 28.54 3.68 9.95
C THR A 331 28.54 2.16 9.74
N PRO A 332 29.57 1.56 9.12
CA PRO A 332 29.65 0.11 8.96
C PRO A 332 29.45 -0.68 10.27
N ASP A 333 29.91 -0.11 11.39
CA ASP A 333 29.94 -0.80 12.69
C ASP A 333 28.91 -0.26 13.71
N VAL A 334 28.31 0.92 13.47
CA VAL A 334 27.43 1.59 14.45
C VAL A 334 26.25 2.25 13.77
N SER A 335 25.04 2.06 14.31
CA SER A 335 23.84 2.81 13.93
C SER A 335 23.29 3.53 15.16
N ILE A 336 23.12 4.85 15.06
CA ILE A 336 22.62 5.72 16.14
C ILE A 336 21.35 6.39 15.64
N LYS A 337 20.23 6.18 16.35
CA LYS A 337 18.96 6.88 16.11
C LYS A 337 18.70 7.87 17.23
N VAL A 338 18.55 9.14 16.87
CA VAL A 338 18.29 10.22 17.81
C VAL A 338 17.14 11.09 17.33
N SER A 339 16.50 11.78 18.26
CA SER A 339 15.53 12.82 17.94
C SER A 339 16.26 14.03 17.34
N PRO A 340 15.79 14.64 16.23
CA PRO A 340 16.49 15.72 15.55
C PRO A 340 16.82 16.90 16.47
N ASP A 341 15.89 17.24 17.38
CA ASP A 341 16.01 18.33 18.38
C ASP A 341 17.07 18.09 19.48
N LYS A 342 17.64 16.87 19.54
CA LYS A 342 18.66 16.48 20.53
C LYS A 342 20.05 16.28 19.93
N THR A 343 20.24 16.61 18.67
CA THR A 343 21.51 16.47 17.98
C THR A 343 22.23 17.82 17.85
N TYR A 344 23.48 17.89 18.31
CA TYR A 344 24.38 19.02 18.10
C TYR A 344 25.82 18.53 17.97
N LEU A 345 26.60 19.23 17.15
CA LEU A 345 28.00 18.91 16.96
C LEU A 345 28.81 19.39 18.17
N VAL A 346 29.64 18.52 18.74
CA VAL A 346 30.62 18.88 19.77
C VAL A 346 32.01 18.74 19.16
N GLU A 347 32.66 19.86 18.87
CA GLU A 347 34.07 19.85 18.50
C GLU A 347 34.90 19.58 19.75
N ASN A 348 35.54 18.40 19.81
CA ASN A 348 36.62 18.17 20.79
C ASN A 348 37.88 18.93 20.32
N ARG A 349 38.19 19.99 21.00
CA ARG A 349 39.50 20.69 20.87
C ARG A 349 40.61 19.92 21.56
#